data_825e02bb9b8a33a390a1abb2d118a6db
#
_entry.id   825e02bb9b8a33a390a1abb2d118a6db
#
_cell.length_a   1.000
_cell.length_b   1.000
_cell.length_c   1.000
_cell.angle_alpha   90.00
_cell.angle_beta   90.00
_cell.angle_gamma   90.00
#
_symmetry.space_group_name_H-M   'P 1'
#
loop_
_entity.id
_entity.type
_entity.pdbx_description
1 polymer ?
#
loop_
_entity_poly.entity_id
_entity_poly.type
_entity_poly.pdbx_seq_one_letter_code
_entity_poly.pdbx_strand_id
1 'polypeptide(L)'
;VYWGGNRGRLESDPRGISQKAEEYIKTQGFDFSTWGPEVEFFVFDKVHWDVLTPYKGQSYSIESKEAPWSNDGDGYPMGLQEGYYPSTPADTLTPYRNECVNILNKNFGILCDNHHHEVATAGQCEIDIKYDYMTNAADAAQSYKYVIRNVAQKYGKVATMMPKPIAMDSGSGMHVNVSLWKGKENQFFDPDDEIELSQLGRYFCGGIINHAKALSAICNPTTNSYHRLVPGYEAPAYIAWSSGNRSAIVRVPNHLTGEKYANLKRLEFRAPDPSSNPYLVFAAVTAAGLDGVKKKMDPGDEVRDDIFKMTKSDRAKRGIGVLPRNLSEALDELESDRKFLNPIYTNNVIDKIIELERRDQREIAIRPHPHEFYLYFDV
;
A
#
# COMPACT_ATOMS: atom_id res chain seq x y z
N VAL A 1 -13.69 15.98 -10.88
CA VAL A 1 -13.23 16.98 -11.88
C VAL A 1 -14.11 16.89 -13.12
N TYR A 2 -14.45 18.03 -13.72
CA TYR A 2 -15.29 18.12 -14.91
C TYR A 2 -14.55 18.89 -16.01
N TRP A 3 -14.83 18.54 -17.26
CA TRP A 3 -14.43 19.35 -18.38
C TRP A 3 -15.12 20.72 -18.33
N GLY A 4 -14.43 21.78 -18.74
CA GLY A 4 -15.05 23.08 -18.89
C GLY A 4 -16.23 23.07 -19.86
N GLY A 5 -17.32 23.78 -19.54
CA GLY A 5 -18.58 23.72 -20.26
C GLY A 5 -19.37 22.43 -20.04
N ASN A 6 -20.28 22.08 -20.93
CA ASN A 6 -21.18 20.92 -20.79
C ASN A 6 -20.56 19.57 -21.21
N ARG A 7 -19.26 19.39 -21.08
CA ARG A 7 -18.55 18.18 -21.55
C ARG A 7 -18.59 16.99 -20.58
N GLY A 8 -19.26 17.14 -19.43
CA GLY A 8 -19.37 16.08 -18.43
C GLY A 8 -18.11 15.88 -17.58
N ARG A 9 -18.06 14.77 -16.88
CA ARG A 9 -16.97 14.43 -15.97
C ARG A 9 -15.72 13.97 -16.73
N LEU A 10 -14.55 14.38 -16.24
CA LEU A 10 -13.27 13.93 -16.79
C LEU A 10 -13.10 12.44 -16.50
N GLU A 11 -12.86 11.61 -17.51
CA GLU A 11 -12.72 10.15 -17.36
C GLU A 11 -11.51 9.72 -16.52
N SER A 12 -10.46 10.54 -16.52
CA SER A 12 -9.24 10.34 -15.74
C SER A 12 -9.30 10.94 -14.32
N ASP A 13 -10.49 11.42 -13.88
CA ASP A 13 -10.69 11.85 -12.49
C ASP A 13 -10.66 10.62 -11.55
N PRO A 14 -9.62 10.47 -10.67
CA PRO A 14 -9.48 9.28 -9.83
C PRO A 14 -10.70 9.03 -8.92
N ARG A 15 -11.26 10.09 -8.34
CA ARG A 15 -12.47 9.99 -7.52
C ARG A 15 -13.66 9.49 -8.35
N GLY A 16 -13.74 9.89 -9.64
CA GLY A 16 -14.73 9.38 -10.57
C GLY A 16 -14.59 7.91 -10.90
N ILE A 17 -13.35 7.43 -10.96
CA ILE A 17 -13.05 6.01 -11.17
C ILE A 17 -13.49 5.19 -9.95
N SER A 18 -13.23 5.67 -8.73
CA SER A 18 -13.72 5.03 -7.49
C SER A 18 -15.24 4.94 -7.47
N GLN A 19 -15.97 6.01 -7.83
CA GLN A 19 -17.43 5.98 -7.89
C GLN A 19 -17.96 5.02 -8.96
N LYS A 20 -17.28 4.89 -10.11
CA LYS A 20 -17.60 3.85 -11.10
C LYS A 20 -17.42 2.44 -10.54
N ALA A 21 -16.39 2.24 -9.70
CA ALA A 21 -16.19 0.96 -9.03
C ALA A 21 -17.34 0.63 -8.07
N GLU A 22 -17.84 1.60 -7.29
CA GLU A 22 -19.01 1.42 -6.44
C GLU A 22 -20.27 1.07 -7.24
N GLU A 23 -20.48 1.72 -8.40
CA GLU A 23 -21.57 1.38 -9.31
C GLU A 23 -21.39 -0.03 -9.88
N TYR A 24 -20.17 -0.39 -10.27
CA TYR A 24 -19.88 -1.72 -10.78
C TYR A 24 -20.16 -2.82 -9.76
N ILE A 25 -19.80 -2.63 -8.49
CA ILE A 25 -20.13 -3.54 -7.38
C ILE A 25 -21.63 -3.84 -7.35
N LYS A 26 -22.48 -2.81 -7.49
CA LYS A 26 -23.95 -2.95 -7.51
C LYS A 26 -24.43 -3.79 -8.70
N THR A 27 -23.81 -3.63 -9.87
CA THR A 27 -24.16 -4.45 -11.04
C THR A 27 -23.79 -5.92 -10.87
N GLN A 28 -22.88 -6.24 -9.94
CA GLN A 28 -22.50 -7.62 -9.61
C GLN A 28 -23.35 -8.24 -8.49
N GLY A 29 -24.38 -7.52 -8.01
CA GLY A 29 -25.35 -8.03 -7.02
C GLY A 29 -24.95 -7.80 -5.56
N PHE A 30 -24.00 -6.89 -5.31
CA PHE A 30 -23.65 -6.42 -3.96
C PHE A 30 -24.11 -4.98 -3.79
N ASP A 31 -24.41 -4.58 -2.55
CA ASP A 31 -24.91 -3.23 -2.29
C ASP A 31 -23.76 -2.21 -2.14
N PHE A 32 -22.68 -2.62 -1.47
CA PHE A 32 -21.49 -1.79 -1.25
C PHE A 32 -20.27 -2.64 -0.87
N SER A 33 -19.14 -1.97 -0.75
CA SER A 33 -17.91 -2.50 -0.15
C SER A 33 -17.42 -1.58 0.95
N THR A 34 -16.72 -2.13 1.95
CA THR A 34 -16.01 -1.34 2.98
C THR A 34 -14.51 -1.46 2.79
N TRP A 35 -13.81 -0.35 3.11
CA TRP A 35 -12.37 -0.20 2.88
C TRP A 35 -11.71 0.44 4.09
N GLY A 36 -10.63 -0.17 4.57
CA GLY A 36 -9.81 0.33 5.67
C GLY A 36 -8.35 0.37 5.23
N PRO A 37 -7.85 1.54 4.80
CA PRO A 37 -6.44 1.70 4.50
C PRO A 37 -5.63 1.89 5.79
N GLU A 38 -4.53 1.15 5.93
CA GLU A 38 -3.48 1.32 6.92
C GLU A 38 -2.31 2.02 6.23
N VAL A 39 -2.08 3.30 6.57
CA VAL A 39 -1.17 4.16 5.81
C VAL A 39 0.05 4.51 6.66
N GLU A 40 1.16 3.86 6.38
CA GLU A 40 2.45 4.16 7.00
C GLU A 40 3.14 5.34 6.31
N PHE A 41 3.97 6.08 7.04
CA PHE A 41 4.71 7.22 6.53
C PHE A 41 5.95 7.52 7.39
N PHE A 42 6.87 8.33 6.87
CA PHE A 42 8.04 8.79 7.62
C PHE A 42 7.95 10.27 7.97
N VAL A 43 8.49 10.64 9.13
CA VAL A 43 8.61 12.03 9.60
C VAL A 43 10.05 12.31 10.00
N PHE A 44 10.75 13.10 9.21
CA PHE A 44 12.14 13.46 9.42
C PHE A 44 12.30 14.85 10.02
N ASP A 45 13.40 15.09 10.73
CA ASP A 45 13.77 16.43 11.18
C ASP A 45 14.22 17.29 9.98
N LYS A 46 15.03 16.74 9.08
CA LYS A 46 15.45 17.42 7.84
C LYS A 46 15.66 16.41 6.72
N VAL A 47 15.39 16.83 5.51
CA VAL A 47 15.77 16.12 4.29
C VAL A 47 16.41 17.11 3.34
N HIS A 48 17.54 16.74 2.79
CA HIS A 48 18.22 17.49 1.74
C HIS A 48 18.50 16.58 0.55
N TRP A 49 18.30 17.09 -0.67
CA TRP A 49 18.74 16.41 -1.88
C TRP A 49 19.29 17.40 -2.90
N ASP A 50 20.31 16.99 -3.65
CA ASP A 50 20.87 17.72 -4.79
C ASP A 50 20.93 16.80 -6.00
N VAL A 51 20.17 17.18 -7.03
CA VAL A 51 20.09 16.49 -8.33
C VAL A 51 20.19 17.47 -9.50
N LEU A 52 20.55 18.74 -9.25
CA LEU A 52 20.54 19.80 -10.27
C LEU A 52 21.66 19.66 -11.29
N THR A 53 22.78 19.04 -10.91
CA THR A 53 23.92 18.78 -11.78
C THR A 53 24.25 17.29 -11.85
N PRO A 54 23.34 16.46 -12.41
CA PRO A 54 23.42 14.99 -12.34
C PRO A 54 24.67 14.41 -13.02
N TYR A 55 25.28 15.14 -13.99
CA TYR A 55 26.54 14.79 -14.64
C TYR A 55 27.77 15.04 -13.74
N LYS A 56 27.66 15.81 -12.64
CA LYS A 56 28.72 16.07 -11.68
C LYS A 56 28.57 15.22 -10.43
N GLY A 57 27.34 15.04 -9.97
CA GLY A 57 27.04 14.27 -8.76
C GLY A 57 25.58 14.40 -8.36
N GLN A 58 25.13 13.46 -7.54
CA GLN A 58 23.80 13.43 -6.94
C GLN A 58 23.95 13.00 -5.49
N SER A 59 23.16 13.59 -4.60
CA SER A 59 23.18 13.22 -3.18
C SER A 59 21.83 13.43 -2.54
N TYR A 60 21.61 12.74 -1.41
CA TYR A 60 20.56 13.08 -0.45
C TYR A 60 21.07 12.82 0.97
N SER A 61 20.49 13.49 1.94
CA SER A 61 20.71 13.23 3.36
C SER A 61 19.41 13.34 4.13
N ILE A 62 19.29 12.54 5.17
CA ILE A 62 18.12 12.49 6.06
C ILE A 62 18.62 12.62 7.49
N GLU A 63 18.02 13.54 8.24
CA GLU A 63 18.28 13.77 9.66
C GLU A 63 17.03 13.42 10.48
N SER A 64 17.23 12.64 11.54
CA SER A 64 16.18 12.32 12.51
C SER A 64 16.80 12.07 13.88
N LYS A 65 16.20 12.66 14.91
CA LYS A 65 16.63 12.44 16.31
C LYS A 65 16.46 10.99 16.77
N GLU A 66 15.59 10.23 16.12
CA GLU A 66 15.33 8.82 16.41
C GLU A 66 16.32 7.90 15.69
N ALA A 67 17.06 8.41 14.71
CA ALA A 67 17.95 7.61 13.88
C ALA A 67 19.28 7.27 14.57
N PRO A 68 19.84 6.07 14.31
CA PRO A 68 21.11 5.66 14.90
C PRO A 68 22.33 6.44 14.35
N TRP A 69 22.17 7.17 13.25
CA TRP A 69 23.20 8.05 12.68
C TRP A 69 23.09 9.51 13.14
N SER A 70 22.18 9.84 14.05
CA SER A 70 22.11 11.16 14.64
C SER A 70 23.41 11.49 15.37
N ASN A 71 24.09 12.55 14.95
CA ASN A 71 25.43 12.90 15.45
C ASN A 71 25.43 13.58 16.81
N ASP A 72 24.26 14.00 17.33
CA ASP A 72 24.18 14.80 18.54
C ASP A 72 24.33 13.97 19.82
N GLY A 73 24.30 12.63 19.72
CA GLY A 73 24.47 11.71 20.86
C GLY A 73 23.43 11.87 21.97
N ASP A 74 22.50 12.81 21.79
CA ASP A 74 21.45 13.15 22.73
C ASP A 74 20.19 12.38 22.42
N GLY A 75 19.62 11.73 23.43
CA GLY A 75 18.33 11.07 23.30
C GLY A 75 18.41 9.53 23.29
N TYR A 76 17.46 8.92 22.65
CA TYR A 76 17.23 7.46 22.61
C TYR A 76 17.14 7.01 21.15
N PRO A 77 18.26 6.97 20.40
CA PRO A 77 18.22 6.53 19.01
C PRO A 77 17.81 5.06 18.92
N MET A 78 17.00 4.75 17.92
CA MET A 78 16.55 3.39 17.62
C MET A 78 17.45 2.78 16.54
N GLY A 79 17.79 1.50 16.68
CA GLY A 79 18.48 0.74 15.64
C GLY A 79 17.60 0.51 14.40
N LEU A 80 18.23 0.08 13.29
CA LEU A 80 17.50 -0.33 12.10
C LEU A 80 16.56 -1.50 12.44
N GLN A 81 15.29 -1.42 12.03
CA GLN A 81 14.23 -2.41 12.31
C GLN A 81 13.89 -2.61 13.80
N GLU A 82 14.21 -1.63 14.65
CA GLU A 82 13.95 -1.69 16.11
C GLU A 82 12.88 -0.67 16.57
N GLY A 83 12.16 -0.03 15.62
CA GLY A 83 11.22 1.05 15.91
C GLY A 83 9.81 0.62 16.30
N TYR A 84 9.50 -0.69 16.39
CA TYR A 84 8.11 -1.12 16.59
C TYR A 84 7.60 -0.92 18.01
N TYR A 85 6.62 -0.02 18.18
CA TYR A 85 5.96 0.31 19.45
C TYR A 85 6.90 0.72 20.61
N PRO A 86 7.92 1.59 20.41
CA PRO A 86 8.68 2.12 21.53
C PRO A 86 7.79 3.06 22.37
N SER A 87 8.10 3.16 23.63
CA SER A 87 7.49 4.17 24.49
C SER A 87 8.27 5.47 24.47
N THR A 88 7.62 6.57 24.92
CA THR A 88 8.34 7.81 25.22
C THR A 88 9.36 7.59 26.34
N PRO A 89 10.57 8.19 26.31
CA PRO A 89 11.00 9.26 25.42
C PRO A 89 11.62 8.81 24.08
N ALA A 90 11.79 7.52 23.82
CA ALA A 90 12.37 7.03 22.57
C ALA A 90 11.49 7.39 21.36
N ASP A 91 10.18 7.19 21.47
CA ASP A 91 9.21 7.71 20.52
C ASP A 91 9.01 9.22 20.72
N THR A 92 9.69 10.01 19.92
CA THR A 92 9.64 11.47 19.98
C THR A 92 8.43 12.06 19.24
N LEU A 93 7.73 11.24 18.44
CA LEU A 93 6.66 11.65 17.53
C LEU A 93 5.24 11.45 18.09
N THR A 94 5.08 10.90 19.30
CA THR A 94 3.76 10.77 19.96
C THR A 94 2.98 12.09 19.99
N PRO A 95 3.54 13.28 20.37
CA PRO A 95 2.80 14.54 20.36
C PRO A 95 2.35 14.96 18.95
N TYR A 96 3.17 14.73 17.94
CA TYR A 96 2.87 15.00 16.55
C TYR A 96 1.69 14.14 16.06
N ARG A 97 1.73 12.81 16.29
CA ARG A 97 0.64 11.90 15.91
C ARG A 97 -0.65 12.23 16.66
N ASN A 98 -0.58 12.56 17.95
CA ASN A 98 -1.73 13.02 18.73
C ASN A 98 -2.40 14.24 18.09
N GLU A 99 -1.63 15.22 17.62
CA GLU A 99 -2.18 16.39 16.94
C GLU A 99 -2.82 16.02 15.59
N CYS A 100 -2.18 15.15 14.80
CA CYS A 100 -2.76 14.64 13.56
C CYS A 100 -4.12 13.97 13.80
N VAL A 101 -4.20 13.07 14.79
CA VAL A 101 -5.44 12.39 15.20
C VAL A 101 -6.51 13.40 15.62
N ASN A 102 -6.16 14.39 16.42
CA ASN A 102 -7.10 15.42 16.84
C ASN A 102 -7.68 16.22 15.66
N ILE A 103 -6.83 16.58 14.68
CA ILE A 103 -7.26 17.31 13.48
C ILE A 103 -8.13 16.42 12.59
N LEU A 104 -7.72 15.18 12.35
CA LEU A 104 -8.49 14.21 11.56
C LEU A 104 -9.88 14.01 12.17
N ASN A 105 -9.95 13.75 13.47
CA ASN A 105 -11.22 13.49 14.15
C ASN A 105 -12.11 14.75 14.19
N LYS A 106 -11.59 15.90 14.60
CA LYS A 106 -12.40 17.09 14.89
C LYS A 106 -12.71 17.94 13.66
N ASN A 107 -11.76 18.06 12.73
CA ASN A 107 -11.90 18.97 11.60
C ASN A 107 -12.32 18.28 10.31
N PHE A 108 -11.93 17.00 10.14
CA PHE A 108 -12.26 16.21 8.95
C PHE A 108 -13.33 15.14 9.20
N GLY A 109 -13.68 14.85 10.46
CA GLY A 109 -14.64 13.77 10.80
C GLY A 109 -14.11 12.36 10.52
N ILE A 110 -12.79 12.22 10.35
CA ILE A 110 -12.13 10.95 10.08
C ILE A 110 -11.73 10.35 11.43
N LEU A 111 -12.42 9.29 11.84
CA LEU A 111 -12.16 8.61 13.10
C LEU A 111 -10.86 7.80 13.02
N CYS A 112 -10.03 7.95 14.04
CA CYS A 112 -8.78 7.20 14.19
C CYS A 112 -8.91 6.27 15.40
N ASP A 113 -8.55 5.00 15.22
CA ASP A 113 -8.67 3.96 16.26
C ASP A 113 -7.37 3.83 17.07
N ASN A 114 -6.22 3.98 16.43
CA ASN A 114 -4.89 3.85 17.05
C ASN A 114 -3.84 4.67 16.31
N HIS A 115 -2.67 4.85 16.93
CA HIS A 115 -1.45 5.32 16.24
C HIS A 115 -0.21 4.84 16.99
N HIS A 116 0.84 4.58 16.28
CA HIS A 116 2.11 4.12 16.82
C HIS A 116 3.31 4.46 15.94
N HIS A 117 4.50 4.23 16.48
CA HIS A 117 5.74 4.19 15.72
C HIS A 117 5.87 2.82 15.06
N GLU A 118 6.28 2.79 13.80
CA GLU A 118 6.46 1.58 13.01
C GLU A 118 7.87 1.00 13.11
N VAL A 119 8.11 -0.13 12.41
CA VAL A 119 9.31 -0.96 12.51
C VAL A 119 10.60 -0.24 12.14
N ALA A 120 10.57 0.62 11.10
CA ALA A 120 11.77 1.35 10.71
C ALA A 120 12.15 2.42 11.74
N THR A 121 13.44 2.63 11.89
CA THR A 121 13.95 3.79 12.64
C THR A 121 13.59 5.13 11.99
N ALA A 122 14.08 6.22 12.55
CA ALA A 122 14.03 7.56 11.95
C ALA A 122 12.62 8.10 11.69
N GLY A 123 11.66 7.75 12.55
CA GLY A 123 10.35 8.38 12.56
C GLY A 123 9.34 7.76 11.61
N GLN A 124 9.37 6.45 11.39
CA GLN A 124 8.27 5.77 10.74
C GLN A 124 7.04 5.70 11.65
N CYS A 125 5.89 6.10 11.13
CA CYS A 125 4.63 6.21 11.87
C CYS A 125 3.49 5.56 11.12
N GLU A 126 2.48 5.14 11.88
CA GLU A 126 1.17 4.76 11.38
C GLU A 126 0.08 5.42 12.24
N ILE A 127 -1.05 5.75 11.61
CA ILE A 127 -2.29 6.16 12.28
C ILE A 127 -3.43 5.40 11.61
N ASP A 128 -4.06 4.51 12.36
CA ASP A 128 -5.16 3.67 11.87
C ASP A 128 -6.44 4.50 11.77
N ILE A 129 -6.92 4.69 10.56
CA ILE A 129 -8.20 5.33 10.30
C ILE A 129 -9.30 4.28 10.16
N LYS A 130 -10.48 4.58 10.71
CA LYS A 130 -11.62 3.68 10.66
C LYS A 130 -12.06 3.43 9.21
N TYR A 131 -12.46 2.18 8.92
CA TYR A 131 -12.98 1.81 7.62
C TYR A 131 -14.30 2.53 7.27
N ASP A 132 -14.53 2.75 5.98
CA ASP A 132 -15.74 3.38 5.43
C ASP A 132 -16.05 2.80 4.03
N TYR A 133 -17.08 3.30 3.37
CA TYR A 133 -17.36 3.01 1.97
C TYR A 133 -16.20 3.44 1.07
N MET A 134 -16.04 2.79 -0.07
CA MET A 134 -14.87 2.92 -0.94
C MET A 134 -14.43 4.36 -1.19
N THR A 135 -15.32 5.19 -1.74
CA THR A 135 -14.98 6.58 -2.09
C THR A 135 -14.69 7.43 -0.86
N ASN A 136 -15.43 7.22 0.25
CA ASN A 136 -15.20 7.91 1.51
C ASN A 136 -13.85 7.53 2.12
N ALA A 137 -13.53 6.24 2.14
CA ALA A 137 -12.23 5.76 2.65
C ALA A 137 -11.05 6.32 1.82
N ALA A 138 -11.22 6.45 0.49
CA ALA A 138 -10.22 7.08 -0.37
C ALA A 138 -10.13 8.60 -0.13
N ASP A 139 -11.25 9.31 0.08
CA ASP A 139 -11.29 10.72 0.49
C ASP A 139 -10.56 10.90 1.84
N ALA A 140 -10.81 9.99 2.80
CA ALA A 140 -10.18 9.98 4.11
C ALA A 140 -8.67 9.79 4.00
N ALA A 141 -8.19 8.82 3.20
CA ALA A 141 -6.76 8.59 2.98
C ALA A 141 -6.07 9.80 2.32
N GLN A 142 -6.72 10.51 1.42
CA GLN A 142 -6.16 11.76 0.84
C GLN A 142 -6.09 12.89 1.86
N SER A 143 -7.15 13.06 2.67
CA SER A 143 -7.19 14.05 3.74
C SER A 143 -6.13 13.75 4.81
N TYR A 144 -5.96 12.48 5.14
CA TYR A 144 -4.89 11.97 6.00
C TYR A 144 -3.50 12.41 5.51
N LYS A 145 -3.16 12.13 4.24
CA LYS A 145 -1.87 12.54 3.65
C LYS A 145 -1.67 14.07 3.69
N TYR A 146 -2.74 14.82 3.54
CA TYR A 146 -2.71 16.29 3.67
C TYR A 146 -2.42 16.73 5.10
N VAL A 147 -3.14 16.20 6.09
CA VAL A 147 -2.98 16.54 7.51
C VAL A 147 -1.57 16.20 7.99
N ILE A 148 -1.08 14.97 7.72
CA ILE A 148 0.25 14.49 8.07
C ILE A 148 1.34 15.47 7.64
N ARG A 149 1.33 15.91 6.37
CA ARG A 149 2.35 16.84 5.84
C ARG A 149 2.26 18.23 6.47
N ASN A 150 1.06 18.76 6.64
CA ASN A 150 0.88 20.11 7.18
C ASN A 150 1.20 20.18 8.68
N VAL A 151 0.84 19.16 9.45
CA VAL A 151 1.21 19.09 10.87
C VAL A 151 2.73 18.91 11.01
N ALA A 152 3.38 18.09 10.17
CA ALA A 152 4.84 17.96 10.18
C ALA A 152 5.54 19.32 10.00
N GLN A 153 5.08 20.13 9.03
CA GLN A 153 5.60 21.48 8.83
C GLN A 153 5.43 22.36 10.08
N LYS A 154 4.30 22.28 10.77
CA LYS A 154 4.06 23.02 12.04
C LYS A 154 5.05 22.62 13.13
N TYR A 155 5.50 21.36 13.15
CA TYR A 155 6.53 20.85 14.07
C TYR A 155 7.97 21.09 13.57
N GLY A 156 8.17 21.82 12.47
CA GLY A 156 9.48 22.04 11.87
C GLY A 156 10.09 20.77 11.27
N LYS A 157 9.25 19.79 10.91
CA LYS A 157 9.61 18.48 10.35
C LYS A 157 9.12 18.31 8.92
N VAL A 158 9.55 17.22 8.27
CA VAL A 158 9.16 16.85 6.91
C VAL A 158 8.57 15.47 6.92
N ALA A 159 7.30 15.31 6.51
CA ALA A 159 6.67 14.03 6.33
C ALA A 159 6.67 13.58 4.86
N THR A 160 6.92 12.30 4.63
CA THR A 160 6.92 11.71 3.29
C THR A 160 6.13 10.41 3.23
N MET A 161 5.50 10.20 2.07
CA MET A 161 4.83 8.96 1.68
C MET A 161 5.71 8.09 0.76
N MET A 162 7.02 8.32 0.74
CA MET A 162 7.96 7.46 0.01
C MET A 162 7.92 6.05 0.61
N PRO A 163 7.79 5.00 -0.22
CA PRO A 163 7.73 3.62 0.27
C PRO A 163 9.02 3.13 0.91
N LYS A 164 10.18 3.63 0.47
CA LYS A 164 11.49 3.18 0.97
C LYS A 164 12.51 4.32 0.95
N PRO A 165 12.41 5.28 1.86
CA PRO A 165 13.37 6.41 1.90
C PRO A 165 14.72 6.04 2.55
N ILE A 166 14.78 4.99 3.38
CA ILE A 166 15.96 4.57 4.12
C ILE A 166 16.45 3.21 3.61
N ALA A 167 17.73 3.15 3.24
CA ALA A 167 18.34 1.90 2.85
C ALA A 167 18.53 0.97 4.07
N MET A 168 18.45 -0.36 3.86
CA MET A 168 18.65 -1.40 4.88
C MET A 168 17.66 -1.36 6.07
N ASP A 169 16.57 -0.62 5.97
CA ASP A 169 15.52 -0.57 6.98
C ASP A 169 14.16 -1.02 6.40
N SER A 170 13.10 -1.08 7.19
CA SER A 170 11.75 -1.37 6.72
C SER A 170 11.21 -0.21 5.88
N GLY A 171 10.28 -0.51 4.95
CA GLY A 171 9.59 0.49 4.13
C GLY A 171 8.15 0.67 4.57
N SER A 172 7.48 1.70 4.05
CA SER A 172 6.09 2.03 4.35
C SER A 172 5.11 1.35 3.39
N GLY A 173 4.10 0.69 3.94
CA GLY A 173 2.96 0.12 3.24
C GLY A 173 1.71 1.02 3.30
N MET A 174 0.78 0.74 2.42
CA MET A 174 -0.61 1.15 2.54
C MET A 174 -1.47 -0.11 2.40
N HIS A 175 -1.54 -0.89 3.48
CA HIS A 175 -2.34 -2.11 3.47
C HIS A 175 -3.81 -1.77 3.28
N VAL A 176 -4.50 -2.55 2.47
CA VAL A 176 -5.88 -2.26 2.09
C VAL A 176 -6.78 -3.39 2.55
N ASN A 177 -7.59 -3.11 3.55
CA ASN A 177 -8.63 -4.02 4.04
C ASN A 177 -9.90 -3.83 3.21
N VAL A 178 -10.51 -4.93 2.73
CA VAL A 178 -11.72 -4.90 1.91
C VAL A 178 -12.71 -5.99 2.29
N SER A 179 -14.01 -5.66 2.25
CA SER A 179 -15.10 -6.63 2.28
C SER A 179 -16.28 -6.18 1.41
N LEU A 180 -17.10 -7.15 0.93
CA LEU A 180 -18.29 -6.92 0.14
C LEU A 180 -19.55 -7.17 0.99
N TRP A 181 -20.61 -6.41 0.73
CA TRP A 181 -21.81 -6.42 1.55
C TRP A 181 -23.10 -6.52 0.73
N LYS A 182 -24.07 -7.22 1.31
CA LYS A 182 -25.43 -7.26 0.82
C LYS A 182 -26.38 -7.02 2.00
N GLY A 183 -27.08 -5.89 1.97
CA GLY A 183 -27.82 -5.42 3.14
C GLY A 183 -26.87 -5.22 4.33
N LYS A 184 -27.08 -6.00 5.38
CA LYS A 184 -26.24 -6.00 6.60
C LYS A 184 -25.29 -7.18 6.68
N GLU A 185 -25.24 -8.02 5.66
CA GLU A 185 -24.48 -9.26 5.66
C GLU A 185 -23.13 -9.06 4.96
N ASN A 186 -22.05 -9.38 5.66
CA ASN A 186 -20.71 -9.45 5.12
C ASN A 186 -20.57 -10.71 4.27
N GLN A 187 -20.37 -10.55 2.97
CA GLN A 187 -20.33 -11.66 2.01
C GLN A 187 -19.02 -12.46 2.07
N PHE A 188 -18.04 -12.00 2.85
CA PHE A 188 -16.77 -12.72 3.06
C PHE A 188 -16.81 -13.64 4.28
N PHE A 189 -17.86 -13.57 5.11
CA PHE A 189 -17.99 -14.40 6.29
C PHE A 189 -18.76 -15.70 5.97
N ASP A 190 -18.24 -16.82 6.50
CA ASP A 190 -18.88 -18.13 6.49
C ASP A 190 -18.56 -18.84 7.81
N PRO A 191 -19.53 -19.06 8.70
CA PRO A 191 -19.30 -19.67 10.01
C PRO A 191 -18.88 -21.14 9.95
N ASP A 192 -19.13 -21.83 8.84
CA ASP A 192 -18.85 -23.25 8.66
C ASP A 192 -17.41 -23.52 8.10
N ASP A 193 -16.71 -22.46 7.66
CA ASP A 193 -15.34 -22.56 7.15
C ASP A 193 -14.31 -22.49 8.30
N GLU A 194 -13.20 -23.23 8.20
CA GLU A 194 -12.13 -23.31 9.24
C GLU A 194 -11.59 -21.94 9.67
N ILE A 195 -11.47 -21.02 8.72
CA ILE A 195 -11.02 -19.63 8.96
C ILE A 195 -12.15 -18.61 8.80
N GLU A 196 -13.40 -19.08 8.75
CA GLU A 196 -14.60 -18.28 8.56
C GLU A 196 -14.58 -17.40 7.30
N LEU A 197 -13.89 -17.83 6.24
CA LEU A 197 -13.83 -17.14 4.95
C LEU A 197 -14.72 -17.83 3.94
N SER A 198 -15.74 -17.12 3.46
CA SER A 198 -16.67 -17.66 2.46
C SER A 198 -15.97 -18.02 1.14
N GLN A 199 -16.61 -18.92 0.37
CA GLN A 199 -16.13 -19.27 -0.97
C GLN A 199 -16.07 -18.03 -1.90
N LEU A 200 -16.97 -17.05 -1.70
CA LEU A 200 -16.95 -15.78 -2.41
C LEU A 200 -15.69 -14.96 -2.05
N GLY A 201 -15.35 -14.88 -0.76
CA GLY A 201 -14.11 -14.27 -0.28
C GLY A 201 -12.87 -14.94 -0.86
N ARG A 202 -12.87 -16.28 -0.96
CA ARG A 202 -11.78 -17.05 -1.62
C ARG A 202 -11.67 -16.69 -3.10
N TYR A 203 -12.77 -16.61 -3.86
CA TYR A 203 -12.74 -16.20 -5.26
C TYR A 203 -12.26 -14.76 -5.44
N PHE A 204 -12.66 -13.85 -4.55
CA PHE A 204 -12.17 -12.47 -4.58
C PHE A 204 -10.66 -12.43 -4.30
N CYS A 205 -10.17 -13.19 -3.33
CA CYS A 205 -8.73 -13.40 -3.08
C CYS A 205 -8.03 -13.95 -4.32
N GLY A 206 -8.61 -14.98 -4.97
CA GLY A 206 -8.09 -15.57 -6.20
C GLY A 206 -7.94 -14.56 -7.33
N GLY A 207 -8.87 -13.62 -7.46
CA GLY A 207 -8.76 -12.51 -8.41
C GLY A 207 -7.57 -11.59 -8.11
N ILE A 208 -7.37 -11.20 -6.84
CA ILE A 208 -6.21 -10.40 -6.43
C ILE A 208 -4.90 -11.15 -6.72
N ILE A 209 -4.81 -12.42 -6.35
CA ILE A 209 -3.63 -13.29 -6.56
C ILE A 209 -3.31 -13.41 -8.06
N ASN A 210 -4.32 -13.65 -8.89
CA ASN A 210 -4.14 -13.83 -10.32
C ASN A 210 -3.63 -12.58 -11.03
N HIS A 211 -4.16 -11.41 -10.64
CA HIS A 211 -3.81 -10.11 -11.22
C HIS A 211 -2.73 -9.34 -10.44
N ALA A 212 -2.11 -9.96 -9.42
CA ALA A 212 -1.20 -9.28 -8.51
C ALA A 212 -0.06 -8.53 -9.19
N LYS A 213 0.50 -9.09 -10.26
CA LYS A 213 1.60 -8.48 -10.99
C LYS A 213 1.15 -7.22 -11.77
N ALA A 214 0.01 -7.29 -12.44
CA ALA A 214 -0.57 -6.13 -13.13
C ALA A 214 -1.04 -5.07 -12.13
N LEU A 215 -1.63 -5.48 -11.01
CA LEU A 215 -2.02 -4.57 -9.93
C LEU A 215 -0.83 -3.79 -9.36
N SER A 216 0.38 -4.37 -9.38
CA SER A 216 1.58 -3.70 -8.86
C SER A 216 1.86 -2.37 -9.55
N ALA A 217 1.58 -2.21 -10.83
CA ALA A 217 1.74 -0.92 -11.50
C ALA A 217 0.88 0.18 -10.87
N ILE A 218 -0.37 -0.12 -10.48
CA ILE A 218 -1.29 0.86 -9.88
C ILE A 218 -1.06 1.00 -8.37
N CYS A 219 -0.70 -0.09 -7.71
CA CYS A 219 -0.54 -0.16 -6.25
C CYS A 219 0.86 0.28 -5.77
N ASN A 220 1.86 0.18 -6.64
CA ASN A 220 3.28 0.46 -6.39
C ASN A 220 3.84 1.30 -7.56
N PRO A 221 3.37 2.55 -7.73
CA PRO A 221 3.51 3.32 -8.97
C PRO A 221 4.86 4.02 -9.13
N THR A 222 5.82 3.78 -8.26
CA THR A 222 7.12 4.45 -8.30
C THR A 222 8.28 3.47 -8.37
N THR A 223 9.43 3.90 -8.89
CA THR A 223 10.66 3.10 -8.81
C THR A 223 11.07 2.81 -7.37
N ASN A 224 10.77 3.73 -6.44
CA ASN A 224 11.03 3.57 -5.02
C ASN A 224 10.15 2.49 -4.37
N SER A 225 8.96 2.23 -4.89
CA SER A 225 8.07 1.15 -4.44
C SER A 225 8.75 -0.22 -4.46
N TYR A 226 9.57 -0.48 -5.46
CA TYR A 226 10.25 -1.77 -5.65
C TYR A 226 11.51 -1.93 -4.78
N HIS A 227 12.00 -0.87 -4.17
CA HIS A 227 12.97 -0.96 -3.07
C HIS A 227 12.33 -1.44 -1.77
N ARG A 228 11.00 -1.24 -1.59
CA ARG A 228 10.24 -1.82 -0.48
C ARG A 228 9.94 -3.31 -0.72
N LEU A 229 9.52 -3.70 -1.93
CA LEU A 229 9.04 -5.04 -2.25
C LEU A 229 10.20 -6.07 -2.40
N VAL A 230 11.12 -6.07 -1.45
CA VAL A 230 12.24 -7.01 -1.39
C VAL A 230 12.12 -7.91 -0.16
N PRO A 231 12.50 -9.20 -0.25
CA PRO A 231 12.45 -10.11 0.89
C PRO A 231 13.34 -9.63 2.05
N GLY A 232 12.88 -9.83 3.29
CA GLY A 232 13.66 -9.57 4.51
C GLY A 232 13.39 -8.25 5.23
N TYR A 233 12.46 -7.42 4.71
CA TYR A 233 12.10 -6.13 5.31
C TYR A 233 10.59 -6.00 5.58
N GLU A 234 9.96 -7.10 5.98
CA GLU A 234 8.52 -7.21 6.31
C GLU A 234 7.54 -6.89 5.17
N ALA A 235 8.03 -6.54 3.99
CA ALA A 235 7.20 -6.28 2.83
C ALA A 235 6.83 -7.57 2.10
N PRO A 236 5.57 -7.70 1.62
CA PRO A 236 5.10 -8.88 0.92
C PRO A 236 5.66 -8.89 -0.51
N ALA A 237 6.63 -9.78 -0.77
CA ALA A 237 7.22 -9.94 -2.10
C ALA A 237 6.66 -11.15 -2.88
N TYR A 238 5.93 -12.04 -2.18
CA TYR A 238 5.49 -13.32 -2.73
C TYR A 238 3.98 -13.38 -2.93
N ILE A 239 3.58 -13.83 -4.12
CA ILE A 239 2.17 -13.97 -4.51
C ILE A 239 1.61 -15.23 -3.84
N ALA A 240 1.02 -15.03 -2.67
CA ALA A 240 0.40 -16.05 -1.85
C ALA A 240 -0.66 -15.41 -0.96
N TRP A 241 -1.51 -16.22 -0.33
CA TRP A 241 -2.43 -15.77 0.71
C TRP A 241 -2.28 -16.61 1.98
N SER A 242 -2.67 -16.04 3.13
CA SER A 242 -2.62 -16.72 4.42
C SER A 242 -3.56 -16.08 5.43
N SER A 243 -4.01 -16.86 6.41
CA SER A 243 -4.77 -16.37 7.58
C SER A 243 -3.87 -15.76 8.67
N GLY A 244 -2.57 -16.06 8.70
CA GLY A 244 -1.66 -15.64 9.76
C GLY A 244 -0.31 -15.10 9.30
N ASN A 245 0.15 -15.44 8.09
CA ASN A 245 1.48 -15.13 7.61
C ASN A 245 1.55 -13.73 6.99
N ARG A 246 2.37 -12.84 7.55
CA ARG A 246 2.57 -11.46 7.07
C ARG A 246 3.46 -11.36 5.82
N SER A 247 4.13 -12.45 5.40
CA SER A 247 4.93 -12.46 4.16
C SER A 247 4.10 -12.66 2.89
N ALA A 248 2.82 -13.04 3.02
CA ALA A 248 1.88 -13.17 1.91
C ALA A 248 1.32 -11.82 1.47
N ILE A 249 1.04 -11.65 0.16
CA ILE A 249 0.45 -10.40 -0.36
C ILE A 249 -1.02 -10.21 0.05
N VAL A 250 -1.76 -11.29 0.29
CA VAL A 250 -3.12 -11.24 0.84
C VAL A 250 -3.17 -11.96 2.16
N ARG A 251 -3.62 -11.26 3.19
CA ARG A 251 -3.85 -11.82 4.52
C ARG A 251 -5.35 -11.84 4.82
N VAL A 252 -5.82 -12.90 5.47
CA VAL A 252 -7.17 -12.99 6.04
C VAL A 252 -7.05 -12.86 7.55
N PRO A 253 -7.26 -11.68 8.16
CA PRO A 253 -7.19 -11.53 9.60
C PRO A 253 -8.16 -12.50 10.30
N ASN A 254 -7.63 -13.34 11.19
CA ASN A 254 -8.38 -14.42 11.85
C ASN A 254 -8.17 -14.46 13.38
N HIS A 255 -7.88 -13.30 14.00
CA HIS A 255 -7.67 -13.18 15.44
C HIS A 255 -8.98 -13.01 16.23
N LEU A 256 -10.07 -12.64 15.55
CA LEU A 256 -11.42 -12.55 16.10
C LEU A 256 -12.33 -13.49 15.33
N THR A 257 -12.93 -14.47 16.01
CA THR A 257 -13.75 -15.53 15.42
C THR A 257 -15.13 -15.59 16.04
N GLY A 258 -16.07 -16.19 15.32
CA GLY A 258 -17.48 -16.35 15.68
C GLY A 258 -18.41 -15.29 15.11
N GLU A 259 -19.70 -15.59 15.09
CA GLU A 259 -20.75 -14.78 14.46
C GLU A 259 -20.76 -13.31 14.91
N LYS A 260 -20.43 -13.03 16.18
CA LYS A 260 -20.35 -11.65 16.69
C LYS A 260 -19.31 -10.79 16.00
N TYR A 261 -18.34 -11.42 15.31
CA TYR A 261 -17.29 -10.75 14.54
C TYR A 261 -17.45 -10.90 13.03
N ALA A 262 -18.56 -11.45 12.55
CA ALA A 262 -18.87 -11.61 11.12
C ALA A 262 -18.63 -10.31 10.32
N ASN A 263 -19.00 -9.17 10.90
CA ASN A 263 -18.84 -7.85 10.29
C ASN A 263 -17.37 -7.42 10.12
N LEU A 264 -16.43 -8.08 10.78
CA LEU A 264 -15.00 -7.77 10.72
C LEU A 264 -14.24 -8.67 9.73
N LYS A 265 -14.90 -9.69 9.13
CA LYS A 265 -14.25 -10.55 8.15
C LYS A 265 -13.90 -9.77 6.90
N ARG A 266 -12.63 -9.85 6.50
CA ARG A 266 -12.06 -9.06 5.41
C ARG A 266 -10.85 -9.73 4.79
N LEU A 267 -10.45 -9.24 3.64
CA LEU A 267 -9.14 -9.50 3.05
C LEU A 267 -8.28 -8.25 3.23
N GLU A 268 -7.05 -8.44 3.64
CA GLU A 268 -6.00 -7.42 3.72
C GLU A 268 -5.03 -7.61 2.56
N PHE A 269 -5.06 -6.71 1.58
CA PHE A 269 -4.09 -6.70 0.49
C PHE A 269 -2.91 -5.82 0.89
N ARG A 270 -1.74 -6.43 1.05
CA ARG A 270 -0.56 -5.84 1.70
C ARG A 270 0.46 -5.23 0.72
N ALA A 271 0.33 -5.51 -0.58
CA ALA A 271 1.27 -5.02 -1.57
C ALA A 271 1.27 -3.50 -1.77
N PRO A 272 0.12 -2.79 -1.76
CA PRO A 272 0.09 -1.35 -2.01
C PRO A 272 0.98 -0.56 -1.06
N ASP A 273 1.47 0.58 -1.53
CA ASP A 273 2.26 1.52 -0.74
C ASP A 273 1.65 2.94 -0.73
N PRO A 274 2.07 3.82 0.21
CA PRO A 274 1.43 5.11 0.40
C PRO A 274 1.73 6.13 -0.70
N SER A 275 2.63 5.86 -1.66
CA SER A 275 2.82 6.71 -2.84
C SER A 275 1.66 6.59 -3.83
N SER A 276 0.93 5.48 -3.79
CA SER A 276 -0.18 5.21 -4.69
C SER A 276 -1.40 6.09 -4.43
N ASN A 277 -2.26 6.18 -5.45
CA ASN A 277 -3.52 6.93 -5.36
C ASN A 277 -4.63 6.00 -4.82
N PRO A 278 -5.21 6.25 -3.62
CA PRO A 278 -6.17 5.34 -2.99
C PRO A 278 -7.43 5.11 -3.84
N TYR A 279 -7.93 6.12 -4.57
CA TYR A 279 -9.08 5.95 -5.46
C TYR A 279 -8.80 4.94 -6.56
N LEU A 280 -7.60 5.00 -7.16
CA LEU A 280 -7.19 4.07 -8.20
C LEU A 280 -6.92 2.67 -7.61
N VAL A 281 -6.22 2.59 -6.50
CA VAL A 281 -5.94 1.30 -5.84
C VAL A 281 -7.22 0.55 -5.50
N PHE A 282 -8.18 1.20 -4.82
CA PHE A 282 -9.41 0.53 -4.39
C PHE A 282 -10.25 0.08 -5.60
N ALA A 283 -10.33 0.92 -6.63
CA ALA A 283 -11.01 0.57 -7.87
C ALA A 283 -10.35 -0.61 -8.61
N ALA A 284 -9.02 -0.66 -8.66
CA ALA A 284 -8.28 -1.74 -9.32
C ALA A 284 -8.39 -3.07 -8.55
N VAL A 285 -8.29 -3.03 -7.22
CA VAL A 285 -8.48 -4.21 -6.36
C VAL A 285 -9.91 -4.73 -6.47
N THR A 286 -10.90 -3.83 -6.55
CA THR A 286 -12.31 -4.21 -6.81
C THR A 286 -12.46 -4.93 -8.15
N ALA A 287 -11.86 -4.38 -9.20
CA ALA A 287 -11.93 -4.97 -10.55
C ALA A 287 -11.31 -6.39 -10.55
N ALA A 288 -10.14 -6.55 -9.95
CA ALA A 288 -9.45 -7.83 -9.84
C ALA A 288 -10.25 -8.86 -9.01
N GLY A 289 -10.72 -8.45 -7.83
CA GLY A 289 -11.49 -9.33 -6.94
C GLY A 289 -12.82 -9.78 -7.57
N LEU A 290 -13.56 -8.87 -8.21
CA LEU A 290 -14.82 -9.20 -8.89
C LEU A 290 -14.60 -10.03 -10.18
N ASP A 291 -13.49 -9.87 -10.89
CA ASP A 291 -13.11 -10.78 -11.97
C ASP A 291 -12.88 -12.20 -11.44
N GLY A 292 -12.21 -12.29 -10.26
CA GLY A 292 -12.03 -13.55 -9.55
C GLY A 292 -13.36 -14.21 -9.16
N VAL A 293 -14.30 -13.46 -8.60
CA VAL A 293 -15.65 -13.94 -8.26
C VAL A 293 -16.38 -14.43 -9.51
N LYS A 294 -16.37 -13.63 -10.58
CA LYS A 294 -17.05 -13.96 -11.84
C LYS A 294 -16.49 -15.22 -12.50
N LYS A 295 -15.19 -15.40 -12.47
CA LYS A 295 -14.48 -16.54 -13.09
C LYS A 295 -14.27 -17.71 -12.13
N LYS A 296 -14.68 -17.58 -10.86
CA LYS A 296 -14.45 -18.55 -9.78
C LYS A 296 -12.97 -18.92 -9.64
N MET A 297 -12.11 -17.91 -9.61
CA MET A 297 -10.67 -18.12 -9.50
C MET A 297 -10.30 -18.64 -8.11
N ASP A 298 -9.61 -19.76 -8.07
CA ASP A 298 -9.09 -20.34 -6.84
C ASP A 298 -7.80 -19.62 -6.44
N PRO A 299 -7.65 -19.13 -5.21
CA PRO A 299 -6.40 -18.51 -4.74
C PRO A 299 -5.26 -19.52 -4.51
N GLY A 300 -5.50 -20.81 -4.67
CA GLY A 300 -4.60 -21.89 -4.30
C GLY A 300 -4.58 -22.17 -2.79
N ASP A 301 -3.68 -23.05 -2.37
CA ASP A 301 -3.54 -23.43 -0.97
C ASP A 301 -3.06 -22.27 -0.08
N GLU A 302 -3.55 -22.24 1.14
CA GLU A 302 -3.05 -21.30 2.16
C GLU A 302 -1.59 -21.57 2.49
N VAL A 303 -0.76 -20.51 2.57
CA VAL A 303 0.65 -20.63 2.91
C VAL A 303 0.88 -20.14 4.34
N ARG A 304 0.90 -21.08 5.29
CA ARG A 304 1.11 -20.78 6.73
C ARG A 304 2.60 -20.67 7.10
N ASP A 305 3.48 -21.30 6.33
CA ASP A 305 4.92 -21.27 6.56
C ASP A 305 5.53 -19.90 6.21
N ASP A 306 6.64 -19.55 6.86
CA ASP A 306 7.42 -18.35 6.53
C ASP A 306 8.02 -18.48 5.13
N ILE A 307 7.43 -17.76 4.15
CA ILE A 307 7.81 -17.84 2.74
C ILE A 307 9.25 -17.34 2.54
N PHE A 308 9.75 -16.44 3.38
CA PHE A 308 11.13 -15.93 3.26
C PHE A 308 12.17 -17.03 3.52
N LYS A 309 11.85 -18.05 4.34
CA LYS A 309 12.71 -19.19 4.62
C LYS A 309 12.63 -20.31 3.58
N MET A 310 11.64 -20.27 2.68
CA MET A 310 11.48 -21.29 1.64
C MET A 310 12.54 -21.16 0.55
N THR A 311 13.01 -22.30 0.04
CA THR A 311 13.86 -22.32 -1.17
C THR A 311 13.06 -21.92 -2.42
N LYS A 312 13.75 -21.48 -3.47
CA LYS A 312 13.13 -21.19 -4.77
C LYS A 312 12.39 -22.41 -5.32
N SER A 313 12.94 -23.61 -5.13
CA SER A 313 12.33 -24.88 -5.54
C SER A 313 11.02 -25.15 -4.80
N ASP A 314 10.98 -24.94 -3.48
CA ASP A 314 9.78 -25.21 -2.68
C ASP A 314 8.67 -24.20 -2.99
N ARG A 315 9.01 -22.93 -3.20
CA ARG A 315 8.04 -21.95 -3.70
C ARG A 315 7.45 -22.35 -5.06
N ALA A 316 8.29 -22.78 -6.00
CA ALA A 316 7.84 -23.20 -7.32
C ALA A 316 6.92 -24.43 -7.26
N LYS A 317 7.19 -25.42 -6.40
CA LYS A 317 6.33 -26.59 -6.19
C LYS A 317 4.94 -26.21 -5.64
N ARG A 318 4.85 -25.15 -4.85
CA ARG A 318 3.59 -24.65 -4.28
C ARG A 318 2.91 -23.57 -5.14
N GLY A 319 3.43 -23.29 -6.34
CA GLY A 319 2.89 -22.27 -7.23
C GLY A 319 3.03 -20.83 -6.71
N ILE A 320 3.90 -20.58 -5.72
CA ILE A 320 4.10 -19.26 -5.14
C ILE A 320 4.90 -18.40 -6.11
N GLY A 321 4.22 -17.40 -6.71
CA GLY A 321 4.82 -16.42 -7.59
C GLY A 321 5.58 -15.33 -6.83
N VAL A 322 6.22 -14.45 -7.60
CA VAL A 322 6.92 -13.26 -7.07
C VAL A 322 6.34 -12.03 -7.74
N LEU A 323 6.14 -10.95 -6.98
CA LEU A 323 5.77 -9.65 -7.53
C LEU A 323 6.85 -9.13 -8.49
N PRO A 324 6.52 -8.20 -9.40
CA PRO A 324 7.51 -7.54 -10.24
C PRO A 324 8.68 -6.97 -9.41
N ARG A 325 9.88 -7.05 -9.94
CA ARG A 325 11.10 -6.61 -9.25
C ARG A 325 11.38 -5.12 -9.44
N ASN A 326 10.76 -4.52 -10.42
CA ASN A 326 10.92 -3.12 -10.77
C ASN A 326 9.67 -2.60 -11.49
N LEU A 327 9.57 -1.28 -11.61
CA LEU A 327 8.44 -0.62 -12.24
C LEU A 327 8.25 -1.03 -13.71
N SER A 328 9.34 -1.28 -14.45
CA SER A 328 9.23 -1.70 -15.86
C SER A 328 8.52 -3.04 -16.01
N GLU A 329 8.90 -4.05 -15.19
CA GLU A 329 8.22 -5.35 -15.17
C GLU A 329 6.73 -5.20 -14.81
N ALA A 330 6.39 -4.36 -13.83
CA ALA A 330 5.01 -4.14 -13.44
C ALA A 330 4.17 -3.51 -14.57
N LEU A 331 4.74 -2.57 -15.29
CA LEU A 331 4.08 -1.92 -16.44
C LEU A 331 3.90 -2.89 -17.60
N ASP A 332 4.87 -3.77 -17.87
CA ASP A 332 4.77 -4.82 -18.88
C ASP A 332 3.65 -5.83 -18.53
N GLU A 333 3.53 -6.20 -17.24
CA GLU A 333 2.46 -7.06 -16.75
C GLU A 333 1.08 -6.35 -16.87
N LEU A 334 0.99 -5.04 -16.56
CA LEU A 334 -0.26 -4.29 -16.74
C LEU A 334 -0.65 -4.16 -18.23
N GLU A 335 0.32 -3.98 -19.13
CA GLU A 335 0.04 -3.96 -20.59
C GLU A 335 -0.52 -5.29 -21.07
N SER A 336 -0.02 -6.41 -20.57
CA SER A 336 -0.42 -7.77 -20.96
C SER A 336 -1.73 -8.21 -20.32
N ASP A 337 -1.98 -7.85 -19.07
CA ASP A 337 -3.13 -8.25 -18.26
C ASP A 337 -3.90 -7.02 -17.75
N ARG A 338 -4.61 -6.31 -18.63
CA ARG A 338 -5.41 -5.14 -18.28
C ARG A 338 -6.90 -5.28 -18.48
N LYS A 339 -7.36 -6.40 -19.07
CA LYS A 339 -8.77 -6.58 -19.43
C LYS A 339 -9.69 -6.60 -18.22
N PHE A 340 -9.23 -7.09 -17.06
CA PHE A 340 -10.01 -7.12 -15.84
C PHE A 340 -10.38 -5.71 -15.33
N LEU A 341 -9.59 -4.68 -15.67
CA LEU A 341 -9.86 -3.29 -15.30
C LEU A 341 -10.98 -2.64 -16.12
N ASN A 342 -11.25 -3.12 -17.33
CA ASN A 342 -12.15 -2.47 -18.31
C ASN A 342 -13.57 -2.13 -17.80
N PRO A 343 -14.19 -2.89 -16.89
CA PRO A 343 -15.49 -2.49 -16.33
C PRO A 343 -15.48 -1.14 -15.61
N ILE A 344 -14.32 -0.73 -15.09
CA ILE A 344 -14.15 0.47 -14.25
C ILE A 344 -13.27 1.52 -14.95
N TYR A 345 -12.13 1.09 -15.49
CA TYR A 345 -11.15 1.95 -16.19
C TYR A 345 -11.41 1.96 -17.68
N THR A 346 -11.18 3.11 -18.32
CA THR A 346 -11.06 3.15 -19.77
C THR A 346 -9.63 2.82 -20.20
N ASN A 347 -9.46 2.30 -21.42
CA ASN A 347 -8.11 2.03 -21.94
C ASN A 347 -7.24 3.29 -21.97
N ASN A 348 -7.83 4.45 -22.30
CA ASN A 348 -7.12 5.73 -22.29
C ASN A 348 -6.55 6.10 -20.91
N VAL A 349 -7.27 5.80 -19.84
CA VAL A 349 -6.77 6.02 -18.46
C VAL A 349 -5.62 5.08 -18.15
N ILE A 350 -5.72 3.80 -18.50
CA ILE A 350 -4.67 2.81 -18.29
C ILE A 350 -3.42 3.20 -19.10
N ASP A 351 -3.57 3.54 -20.38
CA ASP A 351 -2.47 3.98 -21.23
C ASP A 351 -1.77 5.23 -20.67
N LYS A 352 -2.55 6.16 -20.07
CA LYS A 352 -1.99 7.35 -19.43
C LYS A 352 -1.22 7.07 -18.16
N ILE A 353 -1.67 6.13 -17.35
CA ILE A 353 -0.91 5.65 -16.18
C ILE A 353 0.43 5.08 -16.66
N ILE A 354 0.40 4.16 -17.63
CA ILE A 354 1.60 3.52 -18.17
C ILE A 354 2.57 4.57 -18.74
N GLU A 355 2.08 5.54 -19.52
CA GLU A 355 2.90 6.62 -20.11
C GLU A 355 3.63 7.42 -19.03
N LEU A 356 2.91 7.85 -17.99
CA LEU A 356 3.47 8.69 -16.92
C LEU A 356 4.53 7.93 -16.09
N GLU A 357 4.25 6.69 -15.74
CA GLU A 357 5.16 5.90 -14.92
C GLU A 357 6.38 5.42 -15.72
N ARG A 358 6.25 5.11 -17.01
CA ARG A 358 7.41 4.82 -17.88
C ARG A 358 8.32 6.04 -18.05
N ARG A 359 7.76 7.25 -18.08
CA ARG A 359 8.55 8.48 -18.09
C ARG A 359 9.40 8.58 -16.80
N ASP A 360 8.79 8.39 -15.66
CA ASP A 360 9.49 8.50 -14.36
C ASP A 360 10.51 7.37 -14.17
N GLN A 361 10.18 6.15 -14.63
CA GLN A 361 11.12 5.02 -14.66
C GLN A 361 12.35 5.34 -15.52
N ARG A 362 12.16 5.95 -16.71
CA ARG A 362 13.26 6.34 -17.59
C ARG A 362 14.15 7.42 -16.96
N GLU A 363 13.53 8.39 -16.27
CA GLU A 363 14.26 9.46 -15.57
C GLU A 363 15.25 8.91 -14.52
N ILE A 364 14.87 7.84 -13.82
CA ILE A 364 15.77 7.17 -12.86
C ILE A 364 16.80 6.30 -13.60
N ALA A 365 16.38 5.51 -14.59
CA ALA A 365 17.24 4.54 -15.26
C ALA A 365 18.44 5.15 -16.01
N ILE A 366 18.34 6.41 -16.46
CA ILE A 366 19.46 7.10 -17.12
C ILE A 366 20.48 7.72 -16.14
N ARG A 367 20.24 7.65 -14.84
CA ARG A 367 21.11 8.23 -13.80
C ARG A 367 21.86 7.14 -13.07
N PRO A 368 23.20 7.15 -13.06
CA PRO A 368 23.97 6.20 -12.28
C PRO A 368 23.73 6.46 -10.78
N HIS A 369 23.58 5.38 -10.03
CA HIS A 369 23.41 5.45 -8.58
C HIS A 369 24.79 5.57 -7.89
N PRO A 370 24.96 6.40 -6.83
CA PRO A 370 26.25 6.53 -6.13
C PRO A 370 26.85 5.20 -5.65
N HIS A 371 26.04 4.22 -5.28
CA HIS A 371 26.48 2.89 -4.87
C HIS A 371 27.11 2.07 -6.02
N GLU A 372 26.77 2.37 -7.28
CA GLU A 372 27.40 1.74 -8.45
C GLU A 372 28.87 2.12 -8.54
N PHE A 373 29.25 3.33 -8.15
CA PHE A 373 30.66 3.74 -8.07
C PHE A 373 31.41 2.93 -7.03
N TYR A 374 30.79 2.64 -5.87
CA TYR A 374 31.40 1.77 -4.87
C TYR A 374 31.62 0.35 -5.37
N LEU A 375 30.64 -0.20 -6.12
CA LEU A 375 30.71 -1.58 -6.60
C LEU A 375 31.58 -1.76 -7.86
N TYR A 376 31.59 -0.78 -8.75
CA TYR A 376 32.06 -0.97 -10.14
C TYR A 376 33.09 0.05 -10.61
N PHE A 377 33.55 0.99 -9.79
CA PHE A 377 34.46 2.03 -10.24
C PHE A 377 35.82 1.48 -10.74
N ASP A 378 36.20 0.32 -10.25
CA ASP A 378 37.48 -0.33 -10.51
C ASP A 378 37.37 -1.61 -11.37
N VAL A 379 36.34 -1.72 -12.21
CA VAL A 379 36.14 -2.84 -13.13
C VAL A 379 36.72 -2.57 -14.51
#